data_f622adda1927d6f1a671332b1fcd429c
#
_entry.id   f622adda1927d6f1a671332b1fcd429c
#
_cell.length_a   1.000
_cell.length_b   1.000
_cell.length_c   1.000
_cell.angle_alpha   90.00
_cell.angle_beta   90.00
_cell.angle_gamma   90.00
#
_symmetry.space_group_name_H-M   'P 1'
#
loop_
_entity.id
_entity.type
_entity.pdbx_description
1 polymer ?
#
loop_
_entity_poly.entity_id
_entity_poly.type
_entity_poly.pdbx_seq_one_letter_code
_entity_poly.pdbx_strand_id
1 'polypeptide(L)'
;MTFLLVHGDREYLRAPGEELQTDLGVLTVPDDAEPGDRLETHLGDEFVVREPRGPDLFDHFERTGAPMMPRDVGLVVGFTGAAAGDRVLDAGTGTGVLAAYLGRIGADVVTYERDAEFAAVARENMRLAGVETTVDVRTGDVTDDLDTLAGFDLLTLDTEDAPTVVRRAPDVLVSGGFVVVYSPFVEGSRAAVEAAAAADLTDVTTHETIQRSMQFDDRGSRPDTRGVGHTGYLTVARWE
;
A
#
# COMPACT_ATOMS: atom_id res chain seq x y z
N MET A 1 10.71 10.48 11.07
CA MET A 1 9.42 11.14 10.62
C MET A 1 9.74 11.91 9.35
N THR A 2 8.88 11.86 8.34
CA THR A 2 9.06 12.56 7.06
C THR A 2 7.97 13.62 6.93
N PHE A 3 8.26 14.76 6.31
CA PHE A 3 7.31 15.82 6.04
C PHE A 3 7.05 15.96 4.55
N LEU A 4 5.87 16.44 4.20
CA LEU A 4 5.51 16.90 2.87
C LEU A 4 5.69 18.43 2.83
N LEU A 5 6.63 18.90 2.01
CA LEU A 5 6.90 20.32 1.79
C LEU A 5 6.10 20.78 0.57
N VAL A 6 5.22 21.76 0.74
CA VAL A 6 4.26 22.18 -0.30
C VAL A 6 4.44 23.65 -0.65
N HIS A 7 4.62 23.92 -1.96
CA HIS A 7 4.60 25.26 -2.55
C HIS A 7 3.75 25.26 -3.81
N GLY A 8 2.55 25.84 -3.76
CA GLY A 8 1.59 25.77 -4.88
C GLY A 8 1.25 24.34 -5.25
N ASP A 9 1.54 23.94 -6.51
CA ASP A 9 1.32 22.59 -7.03
C ASP A 9 2.54 21.65 -6.85
N ARG A 10 3.59 22.12 -6.17
CA ARG A 10 4.83 21.38 -5.98
C ARG A 10 4.87 20.77 -4.58
N GLU A 11 5.20 19.50 -4.51
CA GLU A 11 5.24 18.72 -3.29
C GLU A 11 6.50 17.85 -3.23
N TYR A 12 7.12 17.76 -2.06
CA TYR A 12 8.36 17.02 -1.86
C TYR A 12 8.37 16.37 -0.48
N LEU A 13 8.68 15.07 -0.42
CA LEU A 13 8.93 14.40 0.87
C LEU A 13 10.38 14.65 1.32
N ARG A 14 10.56 15.11 2.57
CA ARG A 14 11.87 15.31 3.20
C ARG A 14 11.80 14.99 4.68
N ALA A 15 12.88 14.38 5.19
CA ALA A 15 13.06 14.19 6.62
C ALA A 15 13.70 15.44 7.27
N PRO A 16 13.58 15.62 8.59
CA PRO A 16 14.38 16.58 9.34
C PRO A 16 15.86 16.43 9.02
N GLY A 17 16.57 17.54 8.89
CA GLY A 17 17.97 17.62 8.50
C GLY A 17 18.24 17.48 7.00
N GLU A 18 17.29 17.02 6.19
CA GLU A 18 17.46 16.88 4.74
C GLU A 18 17.35 18.23 4.02
N GLU A 19 18.14 18.37 2.95
CA GLU A 19 18.11 19.52 2.05
C GLU A 19 17.14 19.29 0.88
N LEU A 20 16.34 20.29 0.58
CA LEU A 20 15.54 20.37 -0.64
C LEU A 20 16.18 21.39 -1.60
N GLN A 21 16.58 20.93 -2.78
CA GLN A 21 17.06 21.78 -3.88
C GLN A 21 16.01 21.82 -5.00
N THR A 22 15.59 23.02 -5.38
CA THR A 22 14.67 23.28 -6.50
C THR A 22 15.08 24.53 -7.26
N ASP A 23 14.37 24.83 -8.35
CA ASP A 23 14.48 26.13 -9.06
C ASP A 23 13.95 27.32 -8.22
N LEU A 24 13.21 27.05 -7.12
CA LEU A 24 12.78 28.04 -6.13
C LEU A 24 13.84 28.28 -5.03
N GLY A 25 14.99 27.64 -5.13
CA GLY A 25 16.07 27.73 -4.18
C GLY A 25 16.31 26.48 -3.36
N VAL A 26 17.09 26.66 -2.30
CA VAL A 26 17.50 25.60 -1.38
C VAL A 26 17.00 25.93 0.01
N LEU A 27 16.47 24.94 0.71
CA LEU A 27 16.15 24.98 2.13
C LEU A 27 16.60 23.68 2.79
N THR A 28 16.90 23.73 4.09
CA THR A 28 17.10 22.54 4.92
C THR A 28 15.92 22.45 5.89
N VAL A 29 15.35 21.25 6.03
CA VAL A 29 14.27 21.01 6.99
C VAL A 29 14.85 21.05 8.41
N PRO A 30 14.41 21.94 9.30
CA PRO A 30 14.87 21.95 10.68
C PRO A 30 14.57 20.64 11.41
N ASP A 31 15.42 20.28 12.38
CA ASP A 31 15.20 19.06 13.19
C ASP A 31 13.95 19.17 14.08
N ASP A 32 13.56 20.39 14.43
CA ASP A 32 12.40 20.73 15.24
C ASP A 32 11.19 21.20 14.41
N ALA A 33 11.19 20.97 13.09
CA ALA A 33 10.06 21.32 12.23
C ALA A 33 8.78 20.60 12.65
N GLU A 34 7.67 21.32 12.60
CA GLU A 34 6.35 20.80 12.91
C GLU A 34 5.37 21.03 11.74
N PRO A 35 4.32 20.16 11.59
CA PRO A 35 3.25 20.41 10.62
C PRO A 35 2.58 21.78 10.84
N GLY A 36 2.50 22.58 9.79
CA GLY A 36 2.03 23.95 9.80
C GLY A 36 3.11 25.00 9.69
N ASP A 37 4.37 24.64 9.91
CA ASP A 37 5.49 25.55 9.74
C ASP A 37 5.63 26.02 8.30
N ARG A 38 6.29 27.17 8.14
CA ARG A 38 6.62 27.78 6.87
C ARG A 38 8.14 27.91 6.80
N LEU A 39 8.72 27.21 5.84
CA LEU A 39 10.18 27.20 5.62
C LEU A 39 10.49 28.01 4.37
N GLU A 40 11.41 28.95 4.49
CA GLU A 40 11.81 29.82 3.39
C GLU A 40 13.09 29.31 2.74
N THR A 41 13.12 29.26 1.42
CA THR A 41 14.35 29.00 0.67
C THR A 41 15.28 30.22 0.72
N HIS A 42 16.54 30.02 0.38
CA HIS A 42 17.50 31.15 0.31
C HIS A 42 17.13 32.21 -0.75
N LEU A 43 16.16 31.93 -1.63
CA LEU A 43 15.63 32.88 -2.63
C LEU A 43 14.33 33.57 -2.17
N GLY A 44 13.78 33.21 -1.01
CA GLY A 44 12.60 33.82 -0.42
C GLY A 44 11.28 33.10 -0.77
N ASP A 45 11.35 31.94 -1.40
CA ASP A 45 10.15 31.14 -1.66
C ASP A 45 9.76 30.31 -0.43
N GLU A 46 8.49 30.31 -0.07
CA GLU A 46 7.96 29.70 1.14
C GLU A 46 7.34 28.33 0.87
N PHE A 47 7.72 27.32 1.65
CA PHE A 47 7.15 25.99 1.67
C PHE A 47 6.39 25.76 2.98
N VAL A 48 5.18 25.23 2.89
CA VAL A 48 4.39 24.80 4.07
C VAL A 48 4.74 23.35 4.41
N VAL A 49 5.04 23.10 5.68
CA VAL A 49 5.29 21.76 6.20
C VAL A 49 3.96 21.08 6.48
N ARG A 50 3.76 19.87 5.97
CA ARG A 50 2.59 19.01 6.24
C ARG A 50 3.00 17.64 6.72
N GLU A 51 2.17 17.01 7.53
CA GLU A 51 2.27 15.58 7.79
C GLU A 51 1.74 14.82 6.57
N PRO A 52 2.55 13.94 5.92
CA PRO A 52 2.08 13.18 4.75
C PRO A 52 0.99 12.19 5.14
N ARG A 53 -0.03 12.09 4.31
CA ARG A 53 -1.12 11.12 4.43
C ARG A 53 -0.97 10.01 3.39
N GLY A 54 -1.81 8.99 3.45
CA GLY A 54 -1.76 7.87 2.52
C GLY A 54 -1.73 8.26 1.04
N PRO A 55 -2.57 9.19 0.55
CA PRO A 55 -2.51 9.65 -0.85
C PRO A 55 -1.16 10.30 -1.21
N ASP A 56 -0.59 11.12 -0.32
CA ASP A 56 0.69 11.77 -0.55
C ASP A 56 1.82 10.73 -0.67
N LEU A 57 1.79 9.70 0.18
CA LEU A 57 2.74 8.58 0.11
C LEU A 57 2.57 7.80 -1.19
N PHE A 58 1.31 7.55 -1.61
CA PHE A 58 1.05 6.91 -2.90
C PHE A 58 1.66 7.68 -4.07
N ASP A 59 1.57 9.01 -4.07
CA ASP A 59 2.07 9.85 -5.15
C ASP A 59 3.60 9.99 -5.15
N HIS A 60 4.25 9.90 -3.97
CA HIS A 60 5.67 10.21 -3.81
C HIS A 60 6.57 8.98 -3.56
N PHE A 61 6.02 7.79 -3.32
CA PHE A 61 6.83 6.58 -3.19
C PHE A 61 7.61 6.28 -4.46
N GLU A 62 8.85 5.82 -4.30
CA GLU A 62 9.62 5.29 -5.41
C GLU A 62 8.93 4.02 -5.95
N ARG A 63 8.75 3.97 -7.27
CA ARG A 63 7.96 2.94 -7.94
C ARG A 63 8.83 1.78 -8.39
N THR A 64 8.39 0.55 -8.08
CA THR A 64 8.95 -0.69 -8.64
C THR A 64 8.11 -1.24 -9.78
N GLY A 65 6.85 -0.81 -9.87
CA GLY A 65 5.87 -1.23 -10.86
C GLY A 65 4.57 -0.46 -10.67
N ALA A 66 3.45 -1.03 -11.11
CA ALA A 66 2.12 -0.49 -10.89
C ALA A 66 1.61 -0.89 -9.50
N PRO A 67 1.59 0.02 -8.51
CA PRO A 67 1.13 -0.31 -7.18
C PRO A 67 -0.39 -0.43 -7.13
N MET A 68 -0.88 -1.16 -6.12
CA MET A 68 -2.31 -1.18 -5.80
C MET A 68 -2.81 0.25 -5.56
N MET A 69 -3.92 0.60 -6.22
CA MET A 69 -4.50 1.94 -6.10
C MET A 69 -5.10 2.18 -4.70
N PRO A 70 -5.08 3.42 -4.18
CA PRO A 70 -5.65 3.75 -2.87
C PRO A 70 -7.12 3.31 -2.70
N ARG A 71 -7.91 3.31 -3.78
CA ARG A 71 -9.28 2.79 -3.77
C ARG A 71 -9.35 1.30 -3.47
N ASP A 72 -8.40 0.52 -4.04
CA ASP A 72 -8.36 -0.94 -3.86
C ASP A 72 -7.82 -1.27 -2.46
N VAL A 73 -6.83 -0.51 -1.96
CA VAL A 73 -6.40 -0.56 -0.55
C VAL A 73 -7.57 -0.30 0.41
N GLY A 74 -8.40 0.71 0.11
CA GLY A 74 -9.60 1.02 0.89
C GLY A 74 -10.61 -0.13 0.92
N LEU A 75 -10.72 -0.90 -0.18
CA LEU A 75 -11.56 -2.10 -0.24
C LEU A 75 -10.97 -3.26 0.57
N VAL A 76 -9.65 -3.47 0.53
CA VAL A 76 -9.00 -4.46 1.40
C VAL A 76 -9.38 -4.21 2.85
N VAL A 77 -9.16 -2.99 3.35
CA VAL A 77 -9.52 -2.62 4.73
C VAL A 77 -11.04 -2.74 4.98
N GLY A 78 -11.86 -2.30 4.02
CA GLY A 78 -13.32 -2.31 4.16
C GLY A 78 -13.94 -3.72 4.19
N PHE A 79 -13.40 -4.67 3.41
CA PHE A 79 -13.91 -6.04 3.38
C PHE A 79 -13.40 -6.90 4.54
N THR A 80 -12.20 -6.63 5.04
CA THR A 80 -11.57 -7.46 6.08
C THR A 80 -11.73 -6.89 7.49
N GLY A 81 -11.99 -5.59 7.58
CA GLY A 81 -12.00 -4.89 8.87
C GLY A 81 -10.61 -4.72 9.49
N ALA A 82 -9.54 -4.83 8.68
CA ALA A 82 -8.16 -4.71 9.18
C ALA A 82 -7.96 -3.46 10.04
N ALA A 83 -7.36 -3.63 11.21
CA ALA A 83 -7.28 -2.64 12.27
C ALA A 83 -5.95 -2.69 13.03
N ALA A 84 -5.78 -1.79 13.98
CA ALA A 84 -4.62 -1.75 14.84
C ALA A 84 -4.51 -3.03 15.70
N GLY A 85 -3.32 -3.63 15.69
CA GLY A 85 -3.01 -4.86 16.41
C GLY A 85 -3.23 -6.14 15.61
N ASP A 86 -3.85 -6.07 14.42
CA ASP A 86 -3.94 -7.22 13.53
C ASP A 86 -2.55 -7.57 12.97
N ARG A 87 -2.31 -8.86 12.81
CA ARG A 87 -1.11 -9.40 12.15
C ARG A 87 -1.41 -9.70 10.69
N VAL A 88 -0.66 -9.11 9.81
CA VAL A 88 -0.85 -9.26 8.36
C VAL A 88 0.36 -9.95 7.73
N LEU A 89 0.09 -11.01 6.95
CA LEU A 89 1.06 -11.57 6.01
C LEU A 89 0.73 -11.06 4.61
N ASP A 90 1.69 -10.40 3.99
CA ASP A 90 1.57 -9.87 2.63
C ASP A 90 2.62 -10.51 1.73
N ALA A 91 2.29 -10.78 0.47
CA ALA A 91 3.26 -11.26 -0.51
C ALA A 91 3.04 -10.62 -1.88
N GLY A 92 4.15 -10.14 -2.44
CA GLY A 92 4.18 -9.24 -3.58
C GLY A 92 4.22 -7.78 -3.13
N THR A 93 5.19 -7.45 -2.26
CA THR A 93 5.36 -6.11 -1.68
C THR A 93 5.37 -5.01 -2.75
N GLY A 94 6.11 -5.23 -3.84
CA GLY A 94 6.29 -4.26 -4.90
C GLY A 94 6.75 -2.90 -4.38
N THR A 95 6.00 -1.85 -4.67
CA THR A 95 6.25 -0.49 -4.14
C THR A 95 5.99 -0.37 -2.63
N GLY A 96 5.24 -1.31 -2.03
CA GLY A 96 4.90 -1.32 -0.60
C GLY A 96 3.70 -0.44 -0.21
N VAL A 97 2.86 -0.02 -1.16
CA VAL A 97 1.72 0.87 -0.86
C VAL A 97 0.74 0.21 0.11
N LEU A 98 0.30 -1.03 -0.15
CA LEU A 98 -0.64 -1.74 0.73
C LEU A 98 -0.03 -1.93 2.13
N ALA A 99 1.22 -2.42 2.20
CA ALA A 99 1.93 -2.65 3.47
C ALA A 99 2.05 -1.35 4.28
N ALA A 100 2.39 -0.22 3.62
CA ALA A 100 2.47 1.08 4.28
C ALA A 100 1.12 1.55 4.85
N TYR A 101 0.03 1.40 4.10
CA TYR A 101 -1.30 1.76 4.58
C TYR A 101 -1.71 0.90 5.78
N LEU A 102 -1.48 -0.41 5.73
CA LEU A 102 -1.77 -1.33 6.83
C LEU A 102 -0.92 -1.02 8.07
N GLY A 103 0.38 -0.78 7.91
CA GLY A 103 1.24 -0.35 9.01
C GLY A 103 0.81 0.98 9.63
N ARG A 104 0.34 1.95 8.82
CA ARG A 104 -0.15 3.25 9.32
C ARG A 104 -1.47 3.18 10.07
N ILE A 105 -2.31 2.19 9.82
CA ILE A 105 -3.51 1.95 10.65
C ILE A 105 -3.18 1.16 11.93
N GLY A 106 -1.92 0.75 12.12
CA GLY A 106 -1.43 0.10 13.32
C GLY A 106 -1.42 -1.43 13.27
N ALA A 107 -1.50 -2.03 12.09
CA ALA A 107 -1.29 -3.45 11.92
C ALA A 107 0.21 -3.80 11.94
N ASP A 108 0.54 -5.02 12.40
CA ASP A 108 1.88 -5.61 12.33
C ASP A 108 1.98 -6.40 11.02
N VAL A 109 2.75 -5.90 10.05
CA VAL A 109 2.83 -6.45 8.71
C VAL A 109 4.15 -7.17 8.48
N VAL A 110 4.09 -8.40 8.03
CA VAL A 110 5.23 -9.11 7.41
C VAL A 110 4.95 -9.21 5.93
N THR A 111 5.81 -8.61 5.09
CA THR A 111 5.62 -8.61 3.64
C THR A 111 6.83 -9.19 2.93
N TYR A 112 6.59 -9.99 1.88
CA TYR A 112 7.62 -10.69 1.11
C TYR A 112 7.75 -10.13 -0.31
N GLU A 113 8.99 -9.88 -0.71
CA GLU A 113 9.37 -9.48 -2.06
C GLU A 113 10.53 -10.34 -2.57
N ARG A 114 10.33 -10.99 -3.72
CA ARG A 114 11.38 -11.88 -4.30
C ARG A 114 12.53 -11.10 -4.90
N ASP A 115 12.24 -9.96 -5.50
CA ASP A 115 13.26 -9.10 -6.09
C ASP A 115 13.95 -8.27 -5.01
N ALA A 116 15.27 -8.45 -4.87
CA ALA A 116 16.06 -7.77 -3.84
C ALA A 116 16.13 -6.25 -4.05
N GLU A 117 16.09 -5.77 -5.31
CA GLU A 117 16.09 -4.34 -5.62
C GLU A 117 14.73 -3.73 -5.25
N PHE A 118 13.63 -4.42 -5.58
CA PHE A 118 12.28 -3.99 -5.20
C PHE A 118 12.10 -4.00 -3.67
N ALA A 119 12.60 -5.03 -3.00
CA ALA A 119 12.58 -5.09 -1.54
C ALA A 119 13.36 -3.93 -0.89
N ALA A 120 14.48 -3.49 -1.50
CA ALA A 120 15.22 -2.33 -1.02
C ALA A 120 14.43 -1.03 -1.17
N VAL A 121 13.78 -0.83 -2.31
CA VAL A 121 12.87 0.30 -2.56
C VAL A 121 11.70 0.29 -1.55
N ALA A 122 11.07 -0.87 -1.35
CA ALA A 122 9.98 -0.99 -0.39
C ALA A 122 10.40 -0.61 1.03
N ARG A 123 11.58 -1.05 1.51
CA ARG A 123 12.10 -0.67 2.84
C ARG A 123 12.29 0.84 2.96
N GLU A 124 12.81 1.49 1.93
CA GLU A 124 12.96 2.94 1.94
C GLU A 124 11.59 3.64 1.95
N ASN A 125 10.61 3.13 1.21
CA ASN A 125 9.25 3.63 1.25
C ASN A 125 8.59 3.44 2.64
N MET A 126 8.88 2.33 3.36
CA MET A 126 8.42 2.15 4.75
C MET A 126 9.06 3.19 5.69
N ARG A 127 10.34 3.50 5.49
CA ARG A 127 11.01 4.58 6.24
C ARG A 127 10.36 5.94 5.97
N LEU A 128 10.06 6.25 4.71
CA LEU A 128 9.36 7.49 4.34
C LEU A 128 7.95 7.55 4.95
N ALA A 129 7.26 6.43 5.02
CA ALA A 129 5.94 6.33 5.64
C ALA A 129 5.96 6.36 7.18
N GLY A 130 7.12 6.19 7.80
CA GLY A 130 7.30 6.10 9.26
C GLY A 130 6.72 4.82 9.86
N VAL A 131 6.76 3.71 9.12
CA VAL A 131 6.20 2.41 9.53
C VAL A 131 7.23 1.29 9.56
N GLU A 132 8.53 1.60 9.51
CA GLU A 132 9.62 0.63 9.55
C GLU A 132 9.65 -0.24 10.82
N THR A 133 8.93 0.15 11.86
CA THR A 133 8.81 -0.61 13.11
C THR A 133 7.62 -1.55 13.13
N THR A 134 6.64 -1.36 12.27
CA THR A 134 5.41 -2.15 12.18
C THR A 134 5.32 -2.95 10.88
N VAL A 135 6.20 -2.67 9.91
CA VAL A 135 6.25 -3.37 8.62
C VAL A 135 7.64 -3.99 8.42
N ASP A 136 7.70 -5.31 8.46
CA ASP A 136 8.90 -6.11 8.19
C ASP A 136 8.93 -6.54 6.72
N VAL A 137 9.77 -5.90 5.91
CA VAL A 137 9.96 -6.25 4.48
C VAL A 137 11.04 -7.31 4.35
N ARG A 138 10.64 -8.53 4.01
CA ARG A 138 11.51 -9.67 3.79
C ARG A 138 11.83 -9.86 2.32
N THR A 139 13.11 -10.10 2.01
CA THR A 139 13.54 -10.48 0.68
C THR A 139 13.49 -12.00 0.56
N GLY A 140 12.66 -12.52 -0.33
CA GLY A 140 12.54 -13.97 -0.55
C GLY A 140 11.17 -14.36 -1.08
N ASP A 141 10.98 -15.65 -1.28
CA ASP A 141 9.70 -16.24 -1.66
C ASP A 141 8.94 -16.64 -0.40
N VAL A 142 7.71 -16.16 -0.25
CA VAL A 142 6.85 -16.50 0.90
C VAL A 142 6.60 -18.01 0.99
N THR A 143 6.60 -18.71 -0.16
CA THR A 143 6.36 -20.17 -0.20
C THR A 143 7.44 -20.98 0.50
N ASP A 144 8.66 -20.45 0.61
CA ASP A 144 9.78 -21.13 1.30
C ASP A 144 9.61 -21.11 2.83
N ASP A 145 8.85 -20.14 3.36
CA ASP A 145 8.70 -19.90 4.80
C ASP A 145 7.32 -20.32 5.35
N LEU A 146 6.37 -20.77 4.51
CA LEU A 146 4.98 -21.06 4.91
C LEU A 146 4.86 -22.00 6.11
N ASP A 147 5.79 -22.94 6.28
CA ASP A 147 5.78 -23.89 7.40
C ASP A 147 6.12 -23.23 8.75
N THR A 148 6.63 -22.02 8.74
CA THR A 148 7.00 -21.24 9.93
C THR A 148 6.07 -20.06 10.21
N LEU A 149 5.19 -19.74 9.26
CA LEU A 149 4.28 -18.61 9.32
C LEU A 149 2.91 -19.05 9.86
N ALA A 150 2.47 -18.49 10.96
CA ALA A 150 1.16 -18.77 11.54
C ALA A 150 0.63 -17.63 12.41
N GLY A 151 -0.68 -17.63 12.64
CA GLY A 151 -1.34 -16.71 13.56
C GLY A 151 -1.54 -15.31 12.97
N PHE A 152 -1.83 -15.22 11.68
CA PHE A 152 -2.17 -13.98 11.00
C PHE A 152 -3.69 -13.78 10.93
N ASP A 153 -4.13 -12.54 11.05
CA ASP A 153 -5.53 -12.15 10.92
C ASP A 153 -5.91 -11.91 9.45
N LEU A 154 -4.93 -11.50 8.66
CA LEU A 154 -5.10 -11.18 7.25
C LEU A 154 -3.93 -11.71 6.42
N LEU A 155 -4.23 -12.29 5.26
CA LEU A 155 -3.31 -12.68 4.21
C LEU A 155 -3.64 -11.88 2.95
N THR A 156 -2.68 -11.07 2.45
CA THR A 156 -2.81 -10.30 1.20
C THR A 156 -1.81 -10.77 0.17
N LEU A 157 -2.25 -11.00 -1.07
CA LEU A 157 -1.46 -11.61 -2.12
C LEU A 157 -1.59 -10.84 -3.43
N ASP A 158 -0.48 -10.30 -3.93
CA ASP A 158 -0.32 -9.72 -5.27
C ASP A 158 0.89 -10.40 -5.96
N THR A 159 0.79 -11.71 -6.14
CA THR A 159 1.84 -12.57 -6.70
C THR A 159 1.24 -13.68 -7.55
N GLU A 160 2.01 -14.18 -8.50
CA GLU A 160 1.61 -15.33 -9.33
C GLU A 160 1.45 -16.63 -8.52
N ASP A 161 2.13 -16.75 -7.36
CA ASP A 161 2.05 -17.89 -6.46
C ASP A 161 0.84 -17.83 -5.50
N ALA A 162 0.00 -16.80 -5.60
CA ALA A 162 -1.19 -16.63 -4.76
C ALA A 162 -2.03 -17.91 -4.60
N PRO A 163 -2.32 -18.71 -5.66
CA PRO A 163 -3.11 -19.94 -5.49
C PRO A 163 -2.41 -20.99 -4.60
N THR A 164 -1.09 -21.02 -4.59
CA THR A 164 -0.30 -21.93 -3.73
C THR A 164 -0.40 -21.50 -2.27
N VAL A 165 -0.26 -20.21 -2.00
CA VAL A 165 -0.35 -19.64 -0.65
C VAL A 165 -1.78 -19.73 -0.12
N VAL A 166 -2.79 -19.48 -0.94
CA VAL A 166 -4.21 -19.61 -0.56
C VAL A 166 -4.56 -21.02 -0.07
N ARG A 167 -4.01 -22.08 -0.70
CA ARG A 167 -4.21 -23.47 -0.22
C ARG A 167 -3.64 -23.72 1.16
N ARG A 168 -2.68 -22.91 1.61
CA ARG A 168 -2.04 -22.98 2.94
C ARG A 168 -2.65 -21.98 3.94
N ALA A 169 -3.67 -21.20 3.52
CA ALA A 169 -4.32 -20.23 4.39
C ALA A 169 -4.78 -20.82 5.74
N PRO A 170 -5.34 -22.06 5.81
CA PRO A 170 -5.71 -22.68 7.09
C PRO A 170 -4.55 -22.88 8.07
N ASP A 171 -3.33 -23.04 7.58
CA ASP A 171 -2.13 -23.21 8.41
C ASP A 171 -1.58 -21.85 8.90
N VAL A 172 -1.83 -20.80 8.13
CA VAL A 172 -1.25 -19.45 8.30
C VAL A 172 -2.18 -18.54 9.11
N LEU A 173 -3.49 -18.64 8.86
CA LEU A 173 -4.49 -17.75 9.47
C LEU A 173 -4.99 -18.24 10.82
N VAL A 174 -5.41 -17.29 11.65
CA VAL A 174 -6.28 -17.57 12.78
C VAL A 174 -7.70 -17.90 12.31
N SER A 175 -8.50 -18.58 13.13
CA SER A 175 -9.94 -18.77 12.84
C SER A 175 -10.64 -17.41 12.74
N GLY A 176 -11.42 -17.20 11.69
CA GLY A 176 -12.04 -15.92 11.34
C GLY A 176 -11.18 -15.01 10.47
N GLY A 177 -9.93 -15.37 10.20
CA GLY A 177 -9.00 -14.60 9.39
C GLY A 177 -9.40 -14.52 7.91
N PHE A 178 -8.90 -13.52 7.21
CA PHE A 178 -9.24 -13.24 5.82
C PHE A 178 -8.06 -13.49 4.87
N VAL A 179 -8.42 -13.90 3.64
CA VAL A 179 -7.52 -13.90 2.48
C VAL A 179 -8.00 -12.86 1.49
N VAL A 180 -7.09 -12.05 0.97
CA VAL A 180 -7.34 -11.14 -0.15
C VAL A 180 -6.31 -11.38 -1.24
N VAL A 181 -6.76 -11.69 -2.44
CA VAL A 181 -5.90 -11.84 -3.61
C VAL A 181 -6.21 -10.73 -4.60
N TYR A 182 -5.19 -9.96 -4.97
CA TYR A 182 -5.26 -9.02 -6.08
C TYR A 182 -4.69 -9.67 -7.34
N SER A 183 -5.37 -9.51 -8.46
CA SER A 183 -4.88 -9.99 -9.75
C SER A 183 -5.31 -9.05 -10.87
N PRO A 184 -4.40 -8.64 -11.78
CA PRO A 184 -4.77 -7.83 -12.94
C PRO A 184 -5.57 -8.62 -14.00
N PHE A 185 -5.60 -9.96 -13.90
CA PHE A 185 -6.24 -10.85 -14.84
C PHE A 185 -7.31 -11.72 -14.18
N VAL A 186 -8.40 -11.96 -14.89
CA VAL A 186 -9.52 -12.80 -14.40
C VAL A 186 -9.08 -14.25 -14.18
N GLU A 187 -8.09 -14.73 -14.93
CA GLU A 187 -7.52 -16.07 -14.77
C GLU A 187 -6.86 -16.26 -13.40
N GLY A 188 -6.14 -15.24 -12.91
CA GLY A 188 -5.56 -15.25 -11.55
C GLY A 188 -6.65 -15.29 -10.48
N SER A 189 -7.71 -14.49 -10.64
CA SER A 189 -8.86 -14.53 -9.72
C SER A 189 -9.57 -15.88 -9.75
N ARG A 190 -9.74 -16.49 -10.92
CA ARG A 190 -10.30 -17.86 -11.04
C ARG A 190 -9.45 -18.87 -10.28
N ALA A 191 -8.12 -18.83 -10.47
CA ALA A 191 -7.20 -19.74 -9.77
C ALA A 191 -7.23 -19.52 -8.24
N ALA A 192 -7.39 -18.27 -7.77
CA ALA A 192 -7.56 -17.95 -6.36
C ALA A 192 -8.86 -18.51 -5.79
N VAL A 193 -10.00 -18.39 -6.51
CA VAL A 193 -11.29 -18.97 -6.12
C VAL A 193 -11.23 -20.51 -6.04
N GLU A 194 -10.60 -21.15 -7.03
CA GLU A 194 -10.41 -22.60 -7.03
C GLU A 194 -9.51 -23.08 -5.88
N ALA A 195 -8.47 -22.31 -5.57
CA ALA A 195 -7.59 -22.57 -4.43
C ALA A 195 -8.31 -22.39 -3.09
N ALA A 196 -9.12 -21.35 -2.95
CA ALA A 196 -9.94 -21.08 -1.76
C ALA A 196 -10.94 -22.25 -1.51
N ALA A 197 -11.61 -22.71 -2.58
CA ALA A 197 -12.51 -23.87 -2.47
C ALA A 197 -11.77 -25.16 -2.08
N ALA A 198 -10.54 -25.35 -2.57
CA ALA A 198 -9.72 -26.53 -2.22
C ALA A 198 -9.16 -26.47 -0.78
N ALA A 199 -9.14 -25.29 -0.17
CA ALA A 199 -8.73 -25.05 1.22
C ALA A 199 -9.91 -24.90 2.18
N ASP A 200 -11.14 -25.22 1.73
CA ASP A 200 -12.39 -25.09 2.50
C ASP A 200 -12.62 -23.66 3.05
N LEU A 201 -12.13 -22.63 2.35
CA LEU A 201 -12.41 -21.24 2.71
C LEU A 201 -13.86 -20.87 2.34
N THR A 202 -14.46 -20.02 3.16
CA THR A 202 -15.84 -19.56 3.03
C THR A 202 -15.94 -18.13 2.50
N ASP A 203 -17.16 -17.64 2.27
CA ASP A 203 -17.48 -16.26 1.86
C ASP A 203 -16.67 -15.75 0.63
N VAL A 204 -16.36 -16.66 -0.31
CA VAL A 204 -15.52 -16.35 -1.46
C VAL A 204 -16.26 -15.42 -2.42
N THR A 205 -15.72 -14.22 -2.60
CA THR A 205 -16.24 -13.21 -3.54
C THR A 205 -15.12 -12.61 -4.37
N THR A 206 -15.43 -12.20 -5.60
CA THR A 206 -14.47 -11.48 -6.47
C THR A 206 -15.11 -10.21 -6.96
N HIS A 207 -14.38 -9.11 -6.86
CA HIS A 207 -14.82 -7.76 -7.20
C HIS A 207 -13.89 -7.12 -8.23
N GLU A 208 -14.46 -6.45 -9.21
CA GLU A 208 -13.81 -5.43 -10.02
C GLU A 208 -14.35 -4.07 -9.59
N THR A 209 -13.46 -3.08 -9.39
CA THR A 209 -13.88 -1.74 -8.99
C THR A 209 -13.59 -0.73 -10.08
N ILE A 210 -14.64 -0.06 -10.55
CA ILE A 210 -14.53 1.04 -11.51
C ILE A 210 -14.85 2.35 -10.79
N GLN A 211 -13.81 3.20 -10.61
CA GLN A 211 -13.97 4.53 -10.04
C GLN A 211 -13.93 5.57 -11.14
N ARG A 212 -14.89 6.48 -11.14
CA ARG A 212 -14.96 7.58 -12.11
C ARG A 212 -15.11 8.91 -11.40
N SER A 213 -14.17 9.82 -11.65
CA SER A 213 -14.24 11.20 -11.19
C SER A 213 -15.25 12.01 -11.98
N MET A 214 -15.74 13.08 -11.40
CA MET A 214 -16.60 14.05 -12.09
C MET A 214 -15.83 15.34 -12.36
N GLN A 215 -16.07 15.94 -13.50
CA GLN A 215 -15.62 17.30 -13.86
C GLN A 215 -16.77 18.28 -13.66
N PHE A 216 -16.44 19.42 -13.10
CA PHE A 216 -17.35 20.56 -12.95
C PHE A 216 -16.67 21.77 -13.57
N ASP A 217 -17.26 22.32 -14.63
CA ASP A 217 -16.77 23.53 -15.31
C ASP A 217 -17.97 24.44 -15.69
N ASP A 218 -17.68 25.60 -16.26
CA ASP A 218 -18.71 26.60 -16.64
C ASP A 218 -19.70 26.07 -17.70
N ARG A 219 -19.38 24.98 -18.39
CA ARG A 219 -20.24 24.34 -19.39
C ARG A 219 -21.19 23.29 -18.78
N GLY A 220 -20.95 22.90 -17.53
CA GLY A 220 -21.77 21.92 -16.79
C GLY A 220 -20.94 20.84 -16.11
N SER A 221 -21.63 19.79 -15.66
CA SER A 221 -21.06 18.67 -14.92
C SER A 221 -21.14 17.38 -15.70
N ARG A 222 -20.04 16.64 -15.76
CA ARG A 222 -19.97 15.34 -16.47
C ARG A 222 -18.96 14.41 -15.84
N PRO A 223 -19.06 13.08 -16.05
CA PRO A 223 -17.98 12.17 -15.74
C PRO A 223 -16.69 12.56 -16.46
N ASP A 224 -15.54 12.47 -15.74
CA ASP A 224 -14.23 12.63 -16.37
C ASP A 224 -14.02 11.53 -17.42
N THR A 225 -13.44 11.90 -18.55
CA THR A 225 -13.06 10.97 -19.61
C THR A 225 -11.66 10.39 -19.40
N ARG A 226 -10.92 10.94 -18.44
CA ARG A 226 -9.62 10.44 -18.01
C ARG A 226 -9.83 9.53 -16.78
N GLY A 227 -8.99 8.54 -16.62
CA GLY A 227 -9.00 7.65 -15.47
C GLY A 227 -8.59 6.23 -15.85
N VAL A 228 -8.19 5.47 -14.84
CA VAL A 228 -7.87 4.05 -14.99
C VAL A 228 -9.16 3.27 -14.90
N GLY A 229 -9.63 2.73 -16.02
CA GLY A 229 -10.89 1.99 -16.10
C GLY A 229 -10.82 0.62 -15.43
N HIS A 230 -9.66 -0.05 -15.55
CA HIS A 230 -9.39 -1.35 -14.95
C HIS A 230 -8.03 -1.31 -14.25
N THR A 231 -7.94 -1.82 -13.04
CA THR A 231 -6.68 -2.03 -12.31
C THR A 231 -6.45 -3.50 -12.05
N GLY A 232 -7.47 -4.20 -11.57
CA GLY A 232 -7.43 -5.61 -11.23
C GLY A 232 -8.71 -6.04 -10.56
N TYR A 233 -8.70 -7.28 -10.14
CA TYR A 233 -9.76 -7.95 -9.39
C TYR A 233 -9.28 -8.20 -7.98
N LEU A 234 -10.16 -7.99 -6.99
CA LEU A 234 -9.97 -8.40 -5.60
C LEU A 234 -10.82 -9.64 -5.33
N THR A 235 -10.17 -10.74 -5.01
CA THR A 235 -10.84 -11.95 -4.51
C THR A 235 -10.66 -12.00 -2.99
N VAL A 236 -11.77 -12.05 -2.26
CA VAL A 236 -11.81 -12.12 -0.80
C VAL A 236 -12.38 -13.46 -0.38
N ALA A 237 -11.79 -14.07 0.63
CA ALA A 237 -12.27 -15.31 1.25
C ALA A 237 -11.99 -15.27 2.76
N ARG A 238 -12.64 -16.17 3.52
CA ARG A 238 -12.51 -16.25 4.97
C ARG A 238 -12.18 -17.67 5.43
N TRP A 239 -11.31 -17.79 6.42
CA TRP A 239 -11.05 -19.02 7.14
C TRP A 239 -11.90 -19.07 8.42
N GLU A 240 -12.61 -20.17 8.67
CA GLU A 240 -13.47 -20.37 9.86
C GLU A 240 -12.85 -21.29 10.92
#